data_ac49de40718a693f3a68a4892f08114b
#
_entry.id   ac49de40718a693f3a68a4892f08114b
#
_cell.length_a   1.000
_cell.length_b   1.000
_cell.length_c   1.000
_cell.angle_alpha   90.00
_cell.angle_beta   90.00
_cell.angle_gamma   90.00
#
_symmetry.space_group_name_H-M   'P 1'
#
loop_
_entity.id
_entity.type
_entity.pdbx_description
1 polymer ?
#
loop_
_entity_poly.entity_id
_entity_poly.type
_entity_poly.pdbx_seq_one_letter_code
_entity_poly.pdbx_strand_id
1 'polypeptide(L)'
;METREFQRKLLLGGGSVVGILIFLAIVVAVQYIALQHPFRWDLTQTGKFTLASQSSQVLQTFKEKKIPVEVVAFFETKDFGPRSRVRDLLDQYRDVYSGFSYELIDPDKELAIAKKHGVETYPTLVIKAGDKEERITTADEETLTNALVKLLRTDVKSVYFLKGHGELSPKETGSDGFSIAKEQIEKQNYKTDEIVLLQAPSVPEDATILIIAGPEIDPLDTELEAIRAFLKRGGKLLVTLRPFKAPKLAAFLKDYGFETADDMVVDRMSRALGGDYLMPVITTYVEFPITKNFKYASFFPEARSVAVTKKPLPHVDATDLALTSPVSWTINEEQLKCGDANFDPNKGQKGPISVMAVSTYTNVEGLTEGSKEPKKEATTEAGSESAKKDQSATERKSEEAKTKVPPKARLVVFGSAQFAGNKFFRLQGNGDLFMNTVSWLAEEESLIAIRPKSERAQPIVLTARQSWAFLLIPVVLMPLAWFVVGGIVYFSRKRIIAA
;
A
#
# COMPACT_ATOMS: atom_id res chain seq x y z
N MET A 1 25.67 -72.25 31.44
CA MET A 1 25.83 -71.26 30.36
C MET A 1 24.52 -70.71 29.93
N GLU A 2 23.42 -71.44 29.87
CA GLU A 2 22.08 -70.99 29.35
C GLU A 2 21.40 -69.85 30.14
N THR A 3 21.59 -69.81 31.46
CA THR A 3 20.95 -68.78 32.31
C THR A 3 21.49 -67.37 32.09
N ARG A 4 22.76 -67.20 31.66
CA ARG A 4 23.33 -65.88 31.32
C ARG A 4 22.93 -65.39 29.99
N GLU A 5 22.68 -66.25 29.01
CA GLU A 5 22.14 -65.86 27.69
C GLU A 5 20.66 -65.44 27.77
N PHE A 6 19.88 -66.15 28.58
CA PHE A 6 18.49 -65.81 28.83
C PHE A 6 18.34 -64.45 29.52
N GLN A 7 19.14 -64.14 30.52
CA GLN A 7 19.16 -62.86 31.20
C GLN A 7 19.61 -61.74 30.25
N ARG A 8 20.57 -61.96 29.35
CA ARG A 8 21.02 -61.00 28.34
C ARG A 8 19.96 -60.73 27.31
N LYS A 9 19.22 -61.72 26.84
CA LYS A 9 18.08 -61.57 25.91
C LYS A 9 16.91 -60.84 26.56
N LEU A 10 16.66 -61.06 27.83
CA LEU A 10 15.61 -60.37 28.60
C LEU A 10 15.99 -58.92 28.87
N LEU A 11 17.23 -58.60 29.18
CA LEU A 11 17.73 -57.24 29.34
C LEU A 11 17.76 -56.45 28.03
N LEU A 12 18.15 -57.05 26.93
CA LEU A 12 18.15 -56.41 25.60
C LEU A 12 16.74 -56.23 25.07
N GLY A 13 15.85 -57.18 25.26
CA GLY A 13 14.44 -57.10 24.88
C GLY A 13 13.67 -56.07 25.73
N GLY A 14 13.88 -56.08 27.05
CA GLY A 14 13.28 -55.10 27.96
C GLY A 14 13.74 -53.65 27.70
N GLY A 15 15.02 -53.45 27.43
CA GLY A 15 15.57 -52.13 27.08
C GLY A 15 15.00 -51.60 25.78
N SER A 16 14.75 -52.46 24.78
CA SER A 16 14.13 -52.07 23.52
C SER A 16 12.66 -51.65 23.69
N VAL A 17 11.91 -52.37 24.54
CA VAL A 17 10.51 -52.03 24.83
C VAL A 17 10.41 -50.68 25.57
N VAL A 18 11.28 -50.48 26.57
CA VAL A 18 11.35 -49.18 27.28
C VAL A 18 11.75 -48.04 26.33
N GLY A 19 12.71 -48.28 25.42
CA GLY A 19 13.10 -47.32 24.40
C GLY A 19 11.94 -46.92 23.47
N ILE A 20 11.16 -47.91 23.03
CA ILE A 20 9.96 -47.67 22.20
C ILE A 20 8.90 -46.86 22.96
N LEU A 21 8.68 -47.18 24.24
CA LEU A 21 7.70 -46.43 25.07
C LEU A 21 8.14 -44.98 25.29
N ILE A 22 9.42 -44.73 25.54
CA ILE A 22 9.97 -43.38 25.66
C ILE A 22 9.84 -42.62 24.34
N PHE A 23 10.16 -43.26 23.22
CA PHE A 23 10.01 -42.66 21.91
C PHE A 23 8.54 -42.28 21.63
N LEU A 24 7.59 -43.17 21.89
CA LEU A 24 6.15 -42.87 21.76
C LEU A 24 5.71 -41.72 22.67
N ALA A 25 6.19 -41.68 23.91
CA ALA A 25 5.89 -40.58 24.82
C ALA A 25 6.45 -39.25 24.32
N ILE A 26 7.65 -39.23 23.74
CA ILE A 26 8.23 -38.02 23.12
C ILE A 26 7.38 -37.60 21.91
N VAL A 27 6.98 -38.52 21.04
CA VAL A 27 6.13 -38.22 19.88
C VAL A 27 4.81 -37.62 20.33
N VAL A 28 4.14 -38.17 21.31
CA VAL A 28 2.89 -37.65 21.88
C VAL A 28 3.10 -36.24 22.48
N ALA A 29 4.21 -36.07 23.26
CA ALA A 29 4.52 -34.76 23.83
C ALA A 29 4.81 -33.70 22.75
N VAL A 30 5.56 -34.03 21.71
CA VAL A 30 5.82 -33.13 20.57
C VAL A 30 4.52 -32.80 19.85
N GLN A 31 3.66 -33.80 19.62
CA GLN A 31 2.38 -33.60 18.97
C GLN A 31 1.43 -32.72 19.82
N TYR A 32 1.43 -32.91 21.13
CA TYR A 32 0.66 -32.09 22.08
C TYR A 32 1.14 -30.63 22.07
N ILE A 33 2.45 -30.38 22.09
CA ILE A 33 3.04 -29.04 21.99
C ILE A 33 2.71 -28.40 20.63
N ALA A 34 2.82 -29.16 19.53
CA ALA A 34 2.50 -28.67 18.19
C ALA A 34 1.02 -28.31 18.03
N LEU A 35 0.11 -29.00 18.72
CA LEU A 35 -1.32 -28.67 18.74
C LEU A 35 -1.64 -27.42 19.56
N GLN A 36 -0.90 -27.18 20.65
CA GLN A 36 -1.07 -25.98 21.48
C GLN A 36 -0.42 -24.72 20.89
N HIS A 37 0.63 -24.89 20.09
CA HIS A 37 1.34 -23.78 19.44
C HIS A 37 1.38 -24.00 17.93
N PRO A 38 0.25 -23.82 17.21
CA PRO A 38 0.20 -24.01 15.77
C PRO A 38 1.07 -22.95 15.07
N PHE A 39 2.30 -23.33 14.75
CA PHE A 39 3.20 -22.51 13.97
C PHE A 39 2.96 -22.81 12.49
N ARG A 40 2.33 -21.86 11.77
CA ARG A 40 2.01 -22.02 10.35
C ARG A 40 3.02 -21.27 9.50
N TRP A 41 3.76 -21.98 8.66
CA TRP A 41 4.57 -21.39 7.62
C TRP A 41 3.79 -21.39 6.31
N ASP A 42 3.59 -20.23 5.73
CA ASP A 42 3.04 -20.13 4.40
C ASP A 42 4.16 -20.36 3.37
N LEU A 43 4.19 -21.56 2.79
CA LEU A 43 5.15 -21.94 1.77
C LEU A 43 4.64 -21.62 0.35
N THR A 44 3.48 -20.96 0.23
CA THR A 44 2.94 -20.57 -1.06
C THR A 44 3.69 -19.35 -1.61
N GLN A 45 3.98 -19.36 -2.89
CA GLN A 45 4.71 -18.29 -3.57
C GLN A 45 3.94 -16.94 -3.51
N THR A 46 2.62 -16.99 -3.37
CA THR A 46 1.72 -15.82 -3.31
C THR A 46 1.30 -15.43 -1.90
N GLY A 47 1.78 -16.13 -0.85
CA GLY A 47 1.35 -15.89 0.52
C GLY A 47 -0.15 -16.11 0.74
N LYS A 48 -0.74 -17.16 0.12
CA LYS A 48 -2.19 -17.40 0.13
C LYS A 48 -2.79 -17.57 1.53
N PHE A 49 -2.01 -18.07 2.47
CA PHE A 49 -2.44 -18.37 3.84
C PHE A 49 -1.93 -17.36 4.88
N THR A 50 -1.38 -16.22 4.44
CA THR A 50 -1.00 -15.11 5.31
C THR A 50 -1.66 -13.83 4.84
N LEU A 51 -2.03 -12.95 5.75
CA LEU A 51 -2.58 -11.65 5.40
C LEU A 51 -1.55 -10.80 4.64
N ALA A 52 -2.04 -9.92 3.80
CA ALA A 52 -1.22 -8.87 3.20
C ALA A 52 -0.62 -7.98 4.31
N SER A 53 0.54 -7.39 4.05
CA SER A 53 1.20 -6.50 5.02
C SER A 53 0.30 -5.35 5.45
N GLN A 54 -0.52 -4.83 4.55
CA GLN A 54 -1.48 -3.76 4.81
C GLN A 54 -2.60 -4.20 5.76
N SER A 55 -3.19 -5.39 5.52
CA SER A 55 -4.21 -5.96 6.42
C SER A 55 -3.67 -6.12 7.84
N SER A 56 -2.42 -6.59 7.94
CA SER A 56 -1.72 -6.73 9.22
C SER A 56 -1.47 -5.38 9.91
N GLN A 57 -1.12 -4.32 9.16
CA GLN A 57 -0.94 -2.97 9.69
C GLN A 57 -2.25 -2.37 10.21
N VAL A 58 -3.35 -2.57 9.48
CA VAL A 58 -4.68 -2.13 9.93
C VAL A 58 -5.06 -2.81 11.24
N LEU A 59 -4.87 -4.12 11.35
CA LEU A 59 -5.11 -4.85 12.60
C LEU A 59 -4.20 -4.41 13.74
N GLN A 60 -2.94 -4.08 13.44
CA GLN A 60 -2.02 -3.51 14.43
C GLN A 60 -2.54 -2.18 14.98
N THR A 61 -3.13 -1.32 14.14
CA THR A 61 -3.77 -0.05 14.57
C THR A 61 -4.95 -0.31 15.52
N PHE A 62 -5.79 -1.32 15.24
CA PHE A 62 -6.86 -1.74 16.16
C PHE A 62 -6.30 -2.24 17.49
N LYS A 63 -5.23 -3.01 17.46
CA LYS A 63 -4.54 -3.52 18.65
C LYS A 63 -3.96 -2.40 19.50
N GLU A 64 -3.31 -1.40 18.89
CA GLU A 64 -2.75 -0.24 19.58
C GLU A 64 -3.84 0.63 20.23
N LYS A 65 -4.95 0.84 19.51
CA LYS A 65 -6.12 1.57 20.01
C LYS A 65 -7.00 0.74 20.95
N LYS A 66 -6.73 -0.56 21.10
CA LYS A 66 -7.51 -1.52 21.90
C LYS A 66 -9.01 -1.53 21.52
N ILE A 67 -9.33 -1.37 20.24
CA ILE A 67 -10.71 -1.36 19.75
C ILE A 67 -11.09 -2.80 19.36
N PRO A 68 -12.05 -3.45 20.04
CA PRO A 68 -12.50 -4.79 19.66
C PRO A 68 -13.20 -4.76 18.31
N VAL A 69 -13.02 -5.83 17.54
CA VAL A 69 -13.70 -6.03 16.25
C VAL A 69 -14.54 -7.30 16.34
N GLU A 70 -15.82 -7.16 16.00
CA GLU A 70 -16.77 -8.27 15.93
C GLU A 70 -17.27 -8.40 14.49
N VAL A 71 -17.22 -9.61 13.93
CA VAL A 71 -17.72 -9.90 12.59
C VAL A 71 -18.79 -10.96 12.66
N VAL A 72 -19.99 -10.63 12.16
CA VAL A 72 -21.07 -11.59 12.00
C VAL A 72 -21.24 -11.88 10.51
N ALA A 73 -20.95 -13.10 10.10
CA ALA A 73 -20.97 -13.49 8.70
C ALA A 73 -22.14 -14.43 8.40
N PHE A 74 -23.02 -14.02 7.49
CA PHE A 74 -24.22 -14.73 7.10
C PHE A 74 -24.01 -15.52 5.80
N PHE A 75 -24.16 -16.85 5.87
CA PHE A 75 -24.00 -17.78 4.74
C PHE A 75 -25.10 -18.83 4.75
N GLU A 76 -25.72 -19.11 3.60
CA GLU A 76 -26.65 -20.21 3.45
C GLU A 76 -25.98 -21.58 3.67
N THR A 77 -26.73 -22.55 4.18
CA THR A 77 -26.22 -23.91 4.45
C THR A 77 -25.58 -24.57 3.22
N LYS A 78 -26.10 -24.28 2.01
CA LYS A 78 -25.60 -24.86 0.74
C LYS A 78 -24.24 -24.32 0.29
N ASP A 79 -23.76 -23.20 0.88
CA ASP A 79 -22.54 -22.50 0.46
C ASP A 79 -21.29 -23.01 1.19
N PHE A 80 -21.07 -24.33 1.25
CA PHE A 80 -19.95 -24.91 1.99
C PHE A 80 -18.58 -24.38 1.53
N GLY A 81 -18.32 -24.26 0.24
CA GLY A 81 -17.05 -23.79 -0.30
C GLY A 81 -16.75 -22.33 0.02
N PRO A 82 -17.65 -21.38 -0.26
CA PRO A 82 -17.49 -19.98 0.14
C PRO A 82 -17.35 -19.81 1.65
N ARG A 83 -18.20 -20.48 2.44
CA ARG A 83 -18.18 -20.42 3.91
C ARG A 83 -16.85 -20.89 4.51
N SER A 84 -16.24 -21.96 3.98
CA SER A 84 -14.92 -22.44 4.43
C SER A 84 -13.83 -21.43 4.15
N ARG A 85 -13.79 -20.87 2.94
CA ARG A 85 -12.79 -19.85 2.54
C ARG A 85 -12.88 -18.61 3.41
N VAL A 86 -14.09 -18.15 3.73
CA VAL A 86 -14.28 -16.99 4.60
C VAL A 86 -13.87 -17.29 6.04
N ARG A 87 -14.16 -18.49 6.55
CA ARG A 87 -13.66 -18.92 7.85
C ARG A 87 -12.13 -18.87 7.90
N ASP A 88 -11.46 -19.45 6.91
CA ASP A 88 -10.00 -19.46 6.83
C ASP A 88 -9.43 -18.03 6.79
N LEU A 89 -10.09 -17.10 6.09
CA LEU A 89 -9.73 -15.69 6.07
C LEU A 89 -9.92 -15.04 7.44
N LEU A 90 -11.09 -15.20 8.08
CA LEU A 90 -11.38 -14.61 9.39
C LEU A 90 -10.47 -15.18 10.50
N ASP A 91 -10.07 -16.46 10.40
CA ASP A 91 -9.08 -17.05 11.28
C ASP A 91 -7.72 -16.35 11.16
N GLN A 92 -7.28 -15.99 9.95
CA GLN A 92 -6.03 -15.23 9.74
C GLN A 92 -6.08 -13.85 10.43
N TYR A 93 -7.24 -13.16 10.38
CA TYR A 93 -7.42 -11.88 11.09
C TYR A 93 -7.36 -12.06 12.61
N ARG A 94 -8.00 -13.09 13.14
CA ARG A 94 -7.98 -13.42 14.57
C ARG A 94 -6.58 -13.83 15.04
N ASP A 95 -5.82 -14.56 14.23
CA ASP A 95 -4.45 -14.96 14.54
C ASP A 95 -3.51 -13.74 14.67
N VAL A 96 -3.74 -12.66 13.90
CA VAL A 96 -2.96 -11.41 13.98
C VAL A 96 -3.43 -10.52 15.14
N TYR A 97 -4.73 -10.46 15.41
CA TYR A 97 -5.31 -9.63 16.45
C TYR A 97 -6.31 -10.39 17.32
N SER A 98 -5.95 -10.66 18.58
CA SER A 98 -6.79 -11.40 19.53
C SER A 98 -8.09 -10.69 19.92
N GLY A 99 -8.21 -9.36 19.70
CA GLY A 99 -9.43 -8.59 19.85
C GLY A 99 -10.38 -8.69 18.66
N PHE A 100 -10.03 -9.49 17.64
CA PHE A 100 -10.90 -9.78 16.50
C PHE A 100 -11.67 -11.07 16.78
N SER A 101 -13.00 -10.99 16.81
CA SER A 101 -13.91 -12.12 16.98
C SER A 101 -14.84 -12.25 15.79
N TYR A 102 -15.29 -13.46 15.48
CA TYR A 102 -16.28 -13.65 14.43
C TYR A 102 -17.24 -14.80 14.73
N GLU A 103 -18.42 -14.71 14.14
CA GLU A 103 -19.46 -15.73 14.17
C GLU A 103 -19.99 -16.00 12.76
N LEU A 104 -20.22 -17.28 12.44
CA LEU A 104 -20.75 -17.71 11.13
C LEU A 104 -22.18 -18.19 11.34
N ILE A 105 -23.15 -17.39 10.92
CA ILE A 105 -24.58 -17.64 11.10
C ILE A 105 -25.21 -18.15 9.81
N ASP A 106 -26.07 -19.15 9.96
CA ASP A 106 -26.92 -19.64 8.90
C ASP A 106 -28.28 -18.92 8.98
N PRO A 107 -28.59 -18.03 8.03
CA PRO A 107 -29.81 -17.22 8.09
C PRO A 107 -31.07 -18.05 8.00
N ASP A 108 -31.06 -19.26 7.40
CA ASP A 108 -32.19 -20.14 7.32
C ASP A 108 -32.51 -20.78 8.68
N LYS A 109 -31.53 -20.96 9.54
CA LYS A 109 -31.67 -21.51 10.88
C LYS A 109 -31.90 -20.42 11.93
N GLU A 110 -31.32 -19.25 11.75
CA GLU A 110 -31.34 -18.16 12.72
C GLU A 110 -31.91 -16.87 12.12
N LEU A 111 -33.11 -16.98 11.53
CA LEU A 111 -33.82 -15.89 10.85
C LEU A 111 -34.04 -14.65 11.73
N ALA A 112 -34.20 -14.81 13.02
CA ALA A 112 -34.38 -13.71 13.97
C ALA A 112 -33.10 -12.84 14.06
N ILE A 113 -31.93 -13.46 14.02
CA ILE A 113 -30.65 -12.75 14.07
C ILE A 113 -30.38 -12.05 12.72
N ALA A 114 -30.65 -12.72 11.59
CA ALA A 114 -30.52 -12.11 10.27
C ALA A 114 -31.41 -10.86 10.12
N LYS A 115 -32.65 -10.93 10.56
CA LYS A 115 -33.58 -9.78 10.58
C LYS A 115 -33.13 -8.67 11.53
N LYS A 116 -32.60 -8.99 12.70
CA LYS A 116 -32.05 -8.00 13.64
C LYS A 116 -30.92 -7.21 13.02
N HIS A 117 -30.08 -7.85 12.22
CA HIS A 117 -29.00 -7.20 11.50
C HIS A 117 -29.43 -6.61 10.14
N GLY A 118 -30.71 -6.71 9.76
CA GLY A 118 -31.24 -6.16 8.49
C GLY A 118 -30.53 -6.74 7.25
N VAL A 119 -30.20 -8.04 7.28
CA VAL A 119 -29.52 -8.73 6.19
C VAL A 119 -30.54 -9.33 5.24
N GLU A 120 -30.52 -8.88 3.97
CA GLU A 120 -31.47 -9.31 2.92
C GLU A 120 -30.78 -10.15 1.83
N THR A 121 -29.47 -10.04 1.69
CA THR A 121 -28.68 -10.73 0.66
C THR A 121 -27.54 -11.55 1.27
N TYR A 122 -27.16 -12.66 0.62
CA TYR A 122 -26.12 -13.57 1.10
C TYR A 122 -25.07 -13.81 -0.01
N PRO A 123 -23.77 -13.86 0.33
CA PRO A 123 -23.21 -13.67 1.66
C PRO A 123 -23.24 -12.20 2.10
N THR A 124 -23.42 -11.94 3.39
CA THR A 124 -23.22 -10.60 3.99
C THR A 124 -22.43 -10.74 5.28
N LEU A 125 -21.41 -9.89 5.44
CA LEU A 125 -20.66 -9.75 6.68
C LEU A 125 -20.99 -8.40 7.31
N VAL A 126 -21.37 -8.42 8.56
CA VAL A 126 -21.59 -7.24 9.41
C VAL A 126 -20.40 -7.11 10.34
N ILE A 127 -19.66 -6.01 10.22
CA ILE A 127 -18.42 -5.76 10.95
C ILE A 127 -18.67 -4.62 11.92
N LYS A 128 -18.39 -4.83 13.20
CA LYS A 128 -18.54 -3.84 14.26
C LYS A 128 -17.19 -3.53 14.89
N ALA A 129 -16.95 -2.25 15.13
CA ALA A 129 -15.77 -1.78 15.87
C ALA A 129 -16.16 -0.58 16.74
N GLY A 130 -16.24 -0.79 18.05
CA GLY A 130 -16.84 0.19 18.96
C GLY A 130 -18.30 0.46 18.60
N ASP A 131 -18.66 1.73 18.44
CA ASP A 131 -20.04 2.15 18.10
C ASP A 131 -20.33 2.16 16.59
N LYS A 132 -19.35 1.83 15.74
CA LYS A 132 -19.48 1.86 14.29
C LYS A 132 -19.75 0.48 13.73
N GLU A 133 -20.60 0.43 12.69
CA GLU A 133 -20.94 -0.79 11.96
C GLU A 133 -20.76 -0.57 10.46
N GLU A 134 -20.22 -1.56 9.77
CA GLU A 134 -20.06 -1.58 8.31
C GLU A 134 -20.55 -2.95 7.77
N ARG A 135 -21.11 -2.95 6.55
CA ARG A 135 -21.64 -4.14 5.90
C ARG A 135 -20.99 -4.36 4.55
N ILE A 136 -20.58 -5.58 4.30
CA ILE A 136 -19.98 -5.99 3.02
C ILE A 136 -20.67 -7.24 2.51
N THR A 137 -20.84 -7.33 1.20
CA THR A 137 -21.46 -8.47 0.50
C THR A 137 -20.44 -9.36 -0.19
N THR A 138 -19.17 -8.92 -0.23
CA THR A 138 -18.05 -9.70 -0.77
C THR A 138 -17.08 -10.01 0.36
N ALA A 139 -16.79 -11.29 0.56
CA ALA A 139 -15.97 -11.76 1.67
C ALA A 139 -14.55 -12.11 1.18
N ASP A 140 -13.81 -11.12 0.73
CA ASP A 140 -12.39 -11.19 0.38
C ASP A 140 -11.54 -10.29 1.28
N GLU A 141 -10.22 -10.48 1.25
CA GLU A 141 -9.28 -9.75 2.11
C GLU A 141 -9.31 -8.24 1.86
N GLU A 142 -9.43 -7.82 0.59
CA GLU A 142 -9.47 -6.41 0.22
C GLU A 142 -10.71 -5.72 0.80
N THR A 143 -11.89 -6.28 0.55
CA THR A 143 -13.17 -5.71 0.98
C THR A 143 -13.28 -5.67 2.52
N LEU A 144 -12.85 -6.76 3.20
CA LEU A 144 -12.86 -6.83 4.66
C LEU A 144 -11.91 -5.79 5.27
N THR A 145 -10.68 -5.67 4.75
CA THR A 145 -9.73 -4.70 5.29
C THR A 145 -10.17 -3.27 5.01
N ASN A 146 -10.73 -2.98 3.83
CA ASN A 146 -11.28 -1.66 3.52
C ASN A 146 -12.45 -1.29 4.46
N ALA A 147 -13.30 -2.25 4.81
CA ALA A 147 -14.34 -2.03 5.82
C ALA A 147 -13.76 -1.72 7.21
N LEU A 148 -12.71 -2.43 7.62
CA LEU A 148 -12.00 -2.14 8.87
C LEU A 148 -11.36 -0.75 8.86
N VAL A 149 -10.73 -0.35 7.76
CA VAL A 149 -10.20 1.00 7.57
C VAL A 149 -11.29 2.05 7.73
N LYS A 150 -12.45 1.82 7.11
CA LYS A 150 -13.62 2.72 7.21
C LYS A 150 -14.09 2.89 8.66
N LEU A 151 -14.09 1.83 9.44
CA LEU A 151 -14.45 1.85 10.86
C LEU A 151 -13.43 2.62 11.73
N LEU A 152 -12.14 2.62 11.36
CA LEU A 152 -11.09 3.38 12.05
C LEU A 152 -11.16 4.89 11.80
N ARG A 153 -11.72 5.31 10.66
CA ARG A 153 -11.79 6.74 10.29
C ARG A 153 -12.84 7.46 11.12
N THR A 154 -12.47 8.62 11.63
CA THR A 154 -13.38 9.56 12.28
C THR A 154 -14.00 10.53 11.28
N ASP A 155 -13.22 10.93 10.27
CA ASP A 155 -13.61 11.94 9.29
C ASP A 155 -13.51 11.39 7.87
N VAL A 156 -14.51 11.68 7.05
CA VAL A 156 -14.51 11.36 5.62
C VAL A 156 -13.79 12.47 4.87
N LYS A 157 -12.64 12.16 4.26
CA LYS A 157 -11.86 13.13 3.47
C LYS A 157 -12.48 13.30 2.10
N SER A 158 -12.50 14.55 1.61
CA SER A 158 -13.06 14.91 0.30
C SER A 158 -11.95 15.07 -0.74
N VAL A 159 -12.15 14.46 -1.90
CA VAL A 159 -11.28 14.54 -3.09
C VAL A 159 -12.05 15.26 -4.20
N TYR A 160 -11.54 16.38 -4.65
CA TYR A 160 -12.14 17.17 -5.73
C TYR A 160 -11.37 17.00 -7.03
N PHE A 161 -12.11 16.84 -8.11
CA PHE A 161 -11.57 16.82 -9.47
C PHE A 161 -11.79 18.17 -10.14
N LEU A 162 -10.69 18.82 -10.57
CA LEU A 162 -10.78 20.04 -11.36
C LEU A 162 -11.38 19.71 -12.72
N LYS A 163 -12.24 20.61 -13.21
CA LYS A 163 -12.93 20.51 -14.49
C LYS A 163 -12.99 21.88 -15.17
N GLY A 164 -12.85 21.88 -16.48
CA GLY A 164 -12.98 23.09 -17.28
C GLY A 164 -11.86 23.27 -18.31
N HIS A 165 -10.77 22.49 -18.21
CA HIS A 165 -9.56 22.67 -19.03
C HIS A 165 -9.25 21.44 -19.89
N GLY A 166 -10.22 20.56 -20.16
CA GLY A 166 -10.04 19.34 -20.95
C GLY A 166 -9.43 18.19 -20.16
N GLU A 167 -9.62 18.17 -18.84
CA GLU A 167 -9.19 17.09 -17.96
C GLU A 167 -9.94 15.80 -18.28
N LEU A 168 -9.32 14.67 -17.94
CA LEU A 168 -9.96 13.36 -17.96
C LEU A 168 -11.12 13.35 -16.94
N SER A 169 -12.35 13.14 -17.44
CA SER A 169 -13.55 13.24 -16.61
C SER A 169 -13.74 12.03 -15.69
N PRO A 170 -13.97 12.23 -14.38
CA PRO A 170 -14.31 11.15 -13.45
C PRO A 170 -15.70 10.54 -13.68
N LYS A 171 -16.53 11.11 -14.57
CA LYS A 171 -17.83 10.57 -14.99
C LYS A 171 -17.76 9.78 -16.29
N GLU A 172 -16.71 9.98 -17.07
CA GLU A 172 -16.50 9.31 -18.35
C GLU A 172 -16.08 7.85 -18.12
N THR A 173 -16.90 6.91 -18.64
CA THR A 173 -16.65 5.47 -18.52
C THR A 173 -15.86 4.88 -19.69
N GLY A 174 -15.69 5.66 -20.78
CA GLY A 174 -14.87 5.29 -21.92
C GLY A 174 -13.39 5.16 -21.60
N SER A 175 -12.59 4.75 -22.60
CA SER A 175 -11.13 4.56 -22.48
C SER A 175 -10.39 5.81 -21.97
N ASP A 176 -10.85 6.98 -22.37
CA ASP A 176 -10.25 8.28 -22.10
C ASP A 176 -10.83 8.97 -20.85
N GLY A 177 -11.66 8.24 -20.08
CA GLY A 177 -12.23 8.70 -18.82
C GLY A 177 -11.34 8.43 -17.61
N PHE A 178 -11.84 8.86 -16.44
CA PHE A 178 -11.17 8.69 -15.14
C PHE A 178 -12.09 8.02 -14.09
N SER A 179 -13.20 7.41 -14.56
CA SER A 179 -14.23 6.84 -13.68
C SER A 179 -13.73 5.67 -12.84
N ILE A 180 -12.77 4.86 -13.35
CA ILE A 180 -12.21 3.74 -12.59
C ILE A 180 -11.37 4.26 -11.42
N ALA A 181 -10.57 5.30 -11.63
CA ALA A 181 -9.80 5.93 -10.56
C ALA A 181 -10.73 6.52 -9.48
N LYS A 182 -11.79 7.22 -9.89
CA LYS A 182 -12.83 7.72 -8.98
C LYS A 182 -13.46 6.58 -8.16
N GLU A 183 -13.90 5.50 -8.82
CA GLU A 183 -14.50 4.34 -8.16
C GLU A 183 -13.57 3.74 -7.09
N GLN A 184 -12.26 3.64 -7.39
CA GLN A 184 -11.29 3.12 -6.43
C GLN A 184 -11.05 4.07 -5.25
N ILE A 185 -11.07 5.38 -5.48
CA ILE A 185 -11.02 6.40 -4.43
C ILE A 185 -12.25 6.24 -3.50
N GLU A 186 -13.45 6.12 -4.07
CA GLU A 186 -14.70 5.95 -3.31
C GLU A 186 -14.75 4.64 -2.54
N LYS A 187 -14.23 3.55 -3.10
CA LYS A 187 -14.09 2.26 -2.39
C LYS A 187 -13.19 2.36 -1.14
N GLN A 188 -12.23 3.28 -1.12
CA GLN A 188 -11.42 3.56 0.06
C GLN A 188 -12.07 4.59 1.01
N ASN A 189 -13.37 4.84 0.88
CA ASN A 189 -14.15 5.73 1.73
C ASN A 189 -13.74 7.20 1.68
N TYR A 190 -13.29 7.69 0.52
CA TYR A 190 -13.20 9.11 0.25
C TYR A 190 -14.48 9.59 -0.42
N LYS A 191 -14.92 10.79 -0.10
CA LYS A 191 -15.98 11.47 -0.85
C LYS A 191 -15.36 12.09 -2.10
N THR A 192 -15.98 11.94 -3.27
CA THR A 192 -15.50 12.55 -4.50
C THR A 192 -16.50 13.56 -5.03
N ASP A 193 -16.01 14.68 -5.56
CA ASP A 193 -16.84 15.68 -6.26
C ASP A 193 -16.01 16.36 -7.35
N GLU A 194 -16.68 17.08 -8.25
CA GLU A 194 -16.08 17.89 -9.32
C GLU A 194 -16.16 19.38 -8.95
N ILE A 195 -15.13 20.14 -9.31
CA ILE A 195 -15.11 21.58 -9.13
C ILE A 195 -14.72 22.31 -10.42
N VAL A 196 -15.43 23.41 -10.70
CA VAL A 196 -15.11 24.37 -11.75
C VAL A 196 -14.72 25.68 -11.07
N LEU A 197 -13.41 25.96 -11.01
CA LEU A 197 -12.90 27.14 -10.28
C LEU A 197 -13.34 28.48 -10.91
N LEU A 198 -13.65 28.49 -12.20
CA LEU A 198 -14.23 29.65 -12.84
C LEU A 198 -15.59 30.08 -12.24
N GLN A 199 -16.35 29.09 -11.71
CA GLN A 199 -17.65 29.34 -11.09
C GLN A 199 -17.54 29.46 -9.55
N ALA A 200 -16.56 28.83 -8.95
CA ALA A 200 -16.28 28.87 -7.52
C ALA A 200 -14.86 29.41 -7.31
N PRO A 201 -14.71 30.68 -6.84
CA PRO A 201 -13.42 31.36 -6.82
C PRO A 201 -12.42 30.80 -5.81
N SER A 202 -12.78 29.78 -5.06
CA SER A 202 -11.92 29.09 -4.09
C SER A 202 -12.18 27.60 -4.05
N VAL A 203 -11.13 26.82 -3.76
CA VAL A 203 -11.29 25.39 -3.46
C VAL A 203 -12.05 25.24 -2.14
N PRO A 204 -13.07 24.36 -2.04
CA PRO A 204 -13.86 24.15 -0.83
C PRO A 204 -13.02 23.91 0.43
N GLU A 205 -13.54 24.32 1.59
CA GLU A 205 -12.79 24.15 2.85
C GLU A 205 -12.66 22.69 3.27
N ASP A 206 -13.63 21.85 2.94
CA ASP A 206 -13.62 20.42 3.21
C ASP A 206 -12.72 19.63 2.23
N ALA A 207 -12.20 20.27 1.17
CA ALA A 207 -11.30 19.64 0.23
C ALA A 207 -9.99 19.24 0.92
N THR A 208 -9.72 17.93 0.91
CA THR A 208 -8.43 17.38 1.36
C THR A 208 -7.46 17.28 0.20
N ILE A 209 -7.91 16.75 -0.95
CA ILE A 209 -7.10 16.55 -2.16
C ILE A 209 -7.81 17.21 -3.33
N LEU A 210 -7.04 17.95 -4.14
CA LEU A 210 -7.45 18.42 -5.46
C LEU A 210 -6.69 17.63 -6.52
N ILE A 211 -7.41 17.06 -7.49
CA ILE A 211 -6.84 16.29 -8.61
C ILE A 211 -7.05 17.10 -9.90
N ILE A 212 -5.97 17.33 -10.64
CA ILE A 212 -5.94 17.93 -11.97
C ILE A 212 -5.51 16.83 -12.95
N ALA A 213 -6.46 16.27 -13.67
CA ALA A 213 -6.26 15.05 -14.45
C ALA A 213 -5.94 15.32 -15.92
N GLY A 214 -4.73 15.79 -16.22
CA GLY A 214 -4.25 15.99 -17.59
C GLY A 214 -4.97 17.07 -18.37
N PRO A 215 -4.90 18.34 -17.96
CA PRO A 215 -5.52 19.45 -18.67
C PRO A 215 -4.93 19.62 -20.07
N GLU A 216 -5.77 19.97 -21.05
CA GLU A 216 -5.36 20.28 -22.43
C GLU A 216 -5.05 21.76 -22.62
N ILE A 217 -5.71 22.62 -21.84
CA ILE A 217 -5.49 24.07 -21.82
C ILE A 217 -5.09 24.50 -20.41
N ASP A 218 -4.47 25.68 -20.33
CA ASP A 218 -4.04 26.24 -19.05
C ASP A 218 -5.23 26.69 -18.19
N PRO A 219 -5.19 26.46 -16.87
CA PRO A 219 -6.04 27.18 -15.94
C PRO A 219 -5.76 28.69 -16.00
N LEU A 220 -6.78 29.49 -15.69
CA LEU A 220 -6.65 30.93 -15.61
C LEU A 220 -5.76 31.34 -14.41
N ASP A 221 -5.16 32.50 -14.47
CA ASP A 221 -4.29 33.00 -13.39
C ASP A 221 -5.07 33.12 -12.06
N THR A 222 -6.37 33.46 -12.11
CA THR A 222 -7.27 33.50 -10.94
C THR A 222 -7.50 32.09 -10.34
N GLU A 223 -7.56 31.06 -11.17
CA GLU A 223 -7.72 29.68 -10.75
C GLU A 223 -6.42 29.13 -10.14
N LEU A 224 -5.27 29.50 -10.72
CA LEU A 224 -3.95 29.18 -10.15
C LEU A 224 -3.75 29.85 -8.78
N GLU A 225 -4.25 31.08 -8.58
CA GLU A 225 -4.23 31.72 -7.27
C GLU A 225 -5.17 31.03 -6.26
N ALA A 226 -6.34 30.54 -6.67
CA ALA A 226 -7.20 29.72 -5.82
C ALA A 226 -6.50 28.40 -5.39
N ILE A 227 -5.77 27.76 -6.31
CA ILE A 227 -4.97 26.56 -6.03
C ILE A 227 -3.80 26.91 -5.08
N ARG A 228 -3.14 28.06 -5.28
CA ARG A 228 -2.08 28.57 -4.38
C ARG A 228 -2.60 28.78 -2.97
N ALA A 229 -3.77 29.42 -2.83
CA ALA A 229 -4.42 29.61 -1.53
C ALA A 229 -4.77 28.29 -0.85
N PHE A 230 -5.25 27.30 -1.63
CA PHE A 230 -5.49 25.95 -1.13
C PHE A 230 -4.22 25.26 -0.59
N LEU A 231 -3.11 25.37 -1.32
CA LEU A 231 -1.82 24.82 -0.88
C LEU A 231 -1.27 25.57 0.36
N LYS A 232 -1.41 26.89 0.44
CA LYS A 232 -0.98 27.68 1.62
C LYS A 232 -1.69 27.23 2.91
N ARG A 233 -2.93 26.78 2.85
CA ARG A 233 -3.66 26.24 4.01
C ARG A 233 -3.40 24.76 4.29
N GLY A 234 -2.43 24.14 3.57
CA GLY A 234 -2.04 22.73 3.75
C GLY A 234 -2.83 21.74 2.88
N GLY A 235 -3.52 22.21 1.85
CA GLY A 235 -4.20 21.36 0.86
C GLY A 235 -3.23 20.45 0.11
N LYS A 236 -3.76 19.38 -0.48
CA LYS A 236 -2.97 18.37 -1.18
C LYS A 236 -3.31 18.38 -2.67
N LEU A 237 -2.30 18.32 -3.53
CA LEU A 237 -2.47 18.44 -4.97
C LEU A 237 -1.90 17.21 -5.70
N LEU A 238 -2.71 16.59 -6.54
CA LEU A 238 -2.30 15.58 -7.50
C LEU A 238 -2.48 16.13 -8.91
N VAL A 239 -1.41 16.17 -9.69
CA VAL A 239 -1.45 16.63 -11.08
C VAL A 239 -0.95 15.51 -11.98
N THR A 240 -1.70 15.22 -13.03
CA THR A 240 -1.19 14.44 -14.14
C THR A 240 -1.06 15.37 -15.35
N LEU A 241 0.03 15.29 -16.09
CA LEU A 241 0.34 16.18 -17.19
C LEU A 241 0.26 15.47 -18.55
N ARG A 242 0.02 16.24 -19.60
CA ARG A 242 0.14 15.79 -20.99
C ARG A 242 1.39 16.42 -21.62
N PRO A 243 2.10 15.74 -22.52
CA PRO A 243 3.15 16.38 -23.35
C PRO A 243 2.60 17.59 -24.10
N PHE A 244 3.38 18.64 -24.18
CA PHE A 244 3.10 19.85 -24.98
C PHE A 244 1.80 20.60 -24.61
N LYS A 245 1.27 20.37 -23.39
CA LYS A 245 0.03 20.99 -22.91
C LYS A 245 0.26 21.74 -21.59
N ALA A 246 -0.64 22.72 -21.33
CA ALA A 246 -0.73 23.48 -20.07
C ALA A 246 0.62 24.08 -19.58
N PRO A 247 1.31 24.94 -20.38
CA PRO A 247 2.60 25.52 -20.02
C PRO A 247 2.55 26.45 -18.79
N LYS A 248 1.42 27.17 -18.55
CA LYS A 248 1.25 28.00 -17.33
C LYS A 248 1.17 27.13 -16.07
N LEU A 249 0.42 26.01 -16.13
CA LEU A 249 0.39 25.06 -15.03
C LEU A 249 1.78 24.49 -14.76
N ALA A 250 2.53 24.13 -15.80
CA ALA A 250 3.92 23.69 -15.70
C ALA A 250 4.81 24.74 -15.02
N ALA A 251 4.65 26.03 -15.38
CA ALA A 251 5.34 27.14 -14.75
C ALA A 251 4.97 27.32 -13.28
N PHE A 252 3.67 27.20 -12.94
CA PHE A 252 3.18 27.24 -11.55
C PHE A 252 3.80 26.15 -10.67
N LEU A 253 3.98 24.95 -11.21
CA LEU A 253 4.57 23.82 -10.47
C LEU A 253 6.05 24.05 -10.11
N LYS A 254 6.78 24.93 -10.83
CA LYS A 254 8.16 25.31 -10.49
C LYS A 254 8.28 25.95 -9.12
N ASP A 255 7.28 26.70 -8.66
CA ASP A 255 7.24 27.32 -7.34
C ASP A 255 7.24 26.26 -6.21
N TYR A 256 6.88 25.03 -6.53
CA TYR A 256 6.77 23.89 -5.63
C TYR A 256 7.85 22.83 -5.87
N GLY A 257 8.91 23.17 -6.60
CA GLY A 257 10.09 22.31 -6.77
C GLY A 257 10.05 21.36 -7.96
N PHE A 258 9.07 21.47 -8.87
CA PHE A 258 8.99 20.63 -10.05
C PHE A 258 9.54 21.34 -11.29
N GLU A 259 10.37 20.67 -12.04
CA GLU A 259 10.85 21.08 -13.36
C GLU A 259 10.26 20.14 -14.42
N THR A 260 9.33 20.66 -15.21
CA THR A 260 8.66 19.90 -16.26
C THR A 260 9.06 20.48 -17.63
N ALA A 261 9.68 19.64 -18.46
CA ALA A 261 10.04 20.08 -19.81
C ALA A 261 8.84 19.92 -20.77
N ASP A 262 8.90 20.64 -21.89
CA ASP A 262 7.92 20.52 -22.97
C ASP A 262 8.41 19.48 -23.97
N ASP A 263 8.32 18.21 -23.56
CA ASP A 263 8.88 17.05 -24.24
C ASP A 263 7.98 15.83 -24.17
N MET A 264 8.37 14.77 -24.86
CA MET A 264 7.77 13.44 -24.76
C MET A 264 8.88 12.40 -24.58
N VAL A 265 8.68 11.49 -23.67
CA VAL A 265 9.65 10.42 -23.36
C VAL A 265 9.49 9.24 -24.30
N VAL A 266 10.61 8.80 -24.88
CA VAL A 266 10.73 7.62 -25.72
C VAL A 266 11.60 6.60 -25.00
N ASP A 267 11.16 5.34 -24.88
CA ASP A 267 11.94 4.30 -24.23
C ASP A 267 11.95 2.99 -25.04
N ARG A 268 13.12 2.62 -25.55
CA ARG A 268 13.31 1.38 -26.33
C ARG A 268 13.10 0.12 -25.50
N MET A 269 13.43 0.15 -24.21
CA MET A 269 13.28 -0.99 -23.34
C MET A 269 11.80 -1.37 -23.11
N SER A 270 10.90 -0.40 -23.22
CA SER A 270 9.47 -0.59 -23.01
C SER A 270 8.87 -1.68 -23.90
N ARG A 271 9.35 -1.78 -25.14
CA ARG A 271 8.89 -2.81 -26.09
C ARG A 271 9.24 -4.23 -25.64
N ALA A 272 10.40 -4.42 -25.03
CA ALA A 272 10.82 -5.70 -24.46
C ALA A 272 9.99 -6.08 -23.20
N LEU A 273 9.41 -5.08 -22.55
CA LEU A 273 8.60 -5.24 -21.34
C LEU A 273 7.09 -5.22 -21.60
N GLY A 274 6.66 -5.27 -22.88
CA GLY A 274 5.24 -5.31 -23.28
C GLY A 274 4.59 -3.93 -23.48
N GLY A 275 5.37 -2.82 -23.45
CA GLY A 275 4.94 -1.49 -23.79
C GLY A 275 5.16 -1.13 -25.27
N ASP A 276 5.01 0.14 -25.58
CA ASP A 276 5.40 0.75 -26.87
C ASP A 276 6.48 1.81 -26.63
N TYR A 277 7.14 2.28 -27.65
CA TYR A 277 8.20 3.31 -27.53
C TYR A 277 7.72 4.59 -26.83
N LEU A 278 6.48 5.00 -27.06
CA LEU A 278 5.83 6.16 -26.43
C LEU A 278 5.07 5.81 -25.15
N MET A 279 5.26 4.60 -24.63
CA MET A 279 4.68 4.13 -23.37
C MET A 279 5.78 3.58 -22.46
N PRO A 280 6.61 4.44 -21.87
CA PRO A 280 7.64 4.01 -20.93
C PRO A 280 7.14 3.06 -19.87
N VAL A 281 7.88 1.96 -19.64
CA VAL A 281 7.61 0.97 -18.59
C VAL A 281 8.59 1.19 -17.46
N ILE A 282 8.06 1.65 -16.34
CA ILE A 282 8.87 1.98 -15.17
C ILE A 282 8.98 0.76 -14.26
N THR A 283 10.21 0.39 -13.95
CA THR A 283 10.56 -0.68 -13.00
C THR A 283 11.50 -0.18 -11.91
N THR A 284 12.01 1.06 -12.05
CA THR A 284 12.94 1.68 -11.11
C THR A 284 12.25 2.80 -10.36
N TYR A 285 12.15 2.62 -9.05
CA TYR A 285 11.53 3.59 -8.14
C TYR A 285 12.51 3.98 -7.04
N VAL A 286 12.50 5.26 -6.68
CA VAL A 286 13.21 5.76 -5.51
C VAL A 286 12.44 5.35 -4.25
N GLU A 287 13.12 4.95 -3.19
CA GLU A 287 12.47 4.56 -1.94
C GLU A 287 11.80 5.76 -1.27
N PHE A 288 10.49 5.71 -1.18
CA PHE A 288 9.64 6.75 -0.61
C PHE A 288 8.36 6.09 -0.08
N PRO A 289 7.59 6.68 0.85
CA PRO A 289 6.34 6.06 1.34
C PRO A 289 5.39 5.55 0.24
N ILE A 290 5.24 6.27 -0.88
CA ILE A 290 4.40 5.87 -2.02
C ILE A 290 4.93 4.61 -2.71
N THR A 291 6.25 4.47 -2.81
CA THR A 291 6.93 3.41 -3.57
C THR A 291 7.53 2.33 -2.68
N LYS A 292 7.42 2.48 -1.35
CA LYS A 292 7.92 1.50 -0.38
C LYS A 292 7.27 0.15 -0.61
N ASN A 293 8.09 -0.88 -0.81
CA ASN A 293 7.64 -2.24 -1.15
C ASN A 293 6.90 -2.37 -2.50
N PHE A 294 6.89 -1.33 -3.33
CA PHE A 294 6.27 -1.39 -4.65
C PHE A 294 7.21 -2.12 -5.64
N LYS A 295 6.81 -3.30 -6.09
CA LYS A 295 7.64 -4.20 -6.93
C LYS A 295 7.08 -4.41 -8.34
N TYR A 296 6.04 -3.69 -8.70
CA TYR A 296 5.35 -3.88 -9.97
C TYR A 296 5.82 -2.86 -11.00
N ALA A 297 5.81 -3.26 -12.25
CA ALA A 297 6.01 -2.32 -13.35
C ALA A 297 4.80 -1.39 -13.48
N SER A 298 5.04 -0.12 -13.83
CA SER A 298 3.98 0.84 -14.18
C SER A 298 4.20 1.35 -15.59
N PHE A 299 3.11 1.60 -16.30
CA PHE A 299 3.09 2.03 -17.68
C PHE A 299 2.68 3.48 -17.76
N PHE A 300 3.47 4.31 -18.42
CA PHE A 300 3.26 5.74 -18.54
C PHE A 300 3.04 6.14 -20.01
N PRO A 301 1.83 5.92 -20.57
CA PRO A 301 1.57 6.30 -21.96
C PRO A 301 1.71 7.81 -22.17
N GLU A 302 2.34 8.20 -23.25
CA GLU A 302 2.51 9.62 -23.61
C GLU A 302 3.07 10.43 -22.44
N ALA A 303 4.21 9.99 -21.91
CA ALA A 303 4.83 10.65 -20.77
C ALA A 303 5.69 11.85 -21.18
N ARG A 304 5.60 12.93 -20.41
CA ARG A 304 6.59 14.02 -20.40
C ARG A 304 7.52 13.90 -19.21
N SER A 305 8.68 14.53 -19.28
CA SER A 305 9.61 14.57 -18.16
C SER A 305 9.07 15.44 -17.01
N VAL A 306 9.20 14.91 -15.79
CA VAL A 306 8.90 15.60 -14.54
C VAL A 306 10.05 15.34 -13.60
N ALA A 307 10.85 16.34 -13.33
CA ALA A 307 12.03 16.24 -12.47
C ALA A 307 11.94 17.23 -11.31
N VAL A 308 12.72 17.00 -10.28
CA VAL A 308 12.90 17.95 -9.18
C VAL A 308 13.86 19.04 -9.64
N THR A 309 13.57 20.30 -9.26
CA THR A 309 14.45 21.43 -9.55
C THR A 309 15.82 21.24 -8.91
N LYS A 310 16.88 21.54 -9.67
CA LYS A 310 18.26 21.44 -9.19
C LYS A 310 18.61 22.52 -8.14
N LYS A 311 17.84 23.60 -8.07
CA LYS A 311 18.05 24.68 -7.10
C LYS A 311 17.12 24.44 -5.91
N PRO A 312 17.63 24.21 -4.69
CA PRO A 312 16.80 24.07 -3.51
C PRO A 312 15.93 25.33 -3.34
N LEU A 313 14.62 25.11 -3.16
CA LEU A 313 13.69 26.18 -2.82
C LEU A 313 13.47 26.19 -1.31
N PRO A 314 13.37 27.37 -0.67
CA PRO A 314 13.08 27.45 0.76
C PRO A 314 11.73 26.80 1.07
N HIS A 315 11.71 25.98 2.12
CA HIS A 315 10.51 25.32 2.63
C HIS A 315 9.86 24.29 1.67
N VAL A 316 10.58 23.88 0.64
CA VAL A 316 10.16 22.85 -0.31
C VAL A 316 11.15 21.68 -0.23
N ASP A 317 10.59 20.49 0.02
CA ASP A 317 11.32 19.22 -0.03
C ASP A 317 10.72 18.38 -1.14
N ALA A 318 11.51 18.06 -2.18
CA ALA A 318 11.05 17.41 -3.38
C ALA A 318 11.95 16.22 -3.76
N THR A 319 11.35 15.16 -4.31
CA THR A 319 12.03 13.91 -4.65
C THR A 319 11.47 13.32 -5.96
N ASP A 320 12.36 12.90 -6.87
CA ASP A 320 12.00 12.09 -8.04
C ASP A 320 11.63 10.67 -7.60
N LEU A 321 10.52 10.11 -8.10
CA LEU A 321 10.06 8.79 -7.65
C LEU A 321 10.14 7.69 -8.69
N ALA A 322 9.83 7.98 -9.95
CA ALA A 322 9.74 6.98 -11.01
C ALA A 322 10.69 7.35 -12.16
N LEU A 323 11.62 6.46 -12.45
CA LEU A 323 12.68 6.69 -13.44
C LEU A 323 12.54 5.71 -14.61
N THR A 324 12.67 6.21 -15.81
CA THR A 324 12.72 5.41 -17.05
C THR A 324 14.03 4.64 -17.17
N SER A 325 14.13 3.80 -18.19
CA SER A 325 15.38 3.08 -18.47
C SER A 325 16.54 4.02 -18.84
N PRO A 326 17.80 3.61 -18.62
CA PRO A 326 18.96 4.39 -19.03
C PRO A 326 19.09 4.59 -20.55
N VAL A 327 18.35 3.79 -21.34
CA VAL A 327 18.37 3.88 -22.81
C VAL A 327 17.18 4.67 -23.37
N SER A 328 16.45 5.37 -22.51
CA SER A 328 15.38 6.30 -22.88
C SER A 328 15.95 7.65 -23.30
N TRP A 329 15.12 8.46 -23.94
CA TRP A 329 15.42 9.85 -24.25
C TRP A 329 14.13 10.65 -24.40
N THR A 330 14.24 11.97 -24.49
CA THR A 330 13.09 12.84 -24.81
C THR A 330 13.17 13.35 -26.24
N ILE A 331 12.00 13.60 -26.82
CA ILE A 331 11.82 14.25 -28.11
C ILE A 331 10.93 15.50 -27.92
N ASN A 332 11.10 16.48 -28.79
CA ASN A 332 10.26 17.67 -28.81
C ASN A 332 9.02 17.50 -29.73
N GLU A 333 8.11 18.48 -29.72
CA GLU A 333 6.87 18.42 -30.48
C GLU A 333 7.11 18.36 -32.00
N GLU A 334 8.16 19.05 -32.50
CA GLU A 334 8.54 19.05 -33.92
C GLU A 334 8.94 17.64 -34.40
N GLN A 335 9.80 16.97 -33.63
CA GLN A 335 10.21 15.59 -33.91
C GLN A 335 9.02 14.63 -33.91
N LEU A 336 8.11 14.77 -32.93
CA LEU A 336 6.89 13.97 -32.86
C LEU A 336 6.03 14.16 -34.11
N LYS A 337 5.79 15.42 -34.55
CA LYS A 337 5.00 15.73 -35.74
C LYS A 337 5.60 15.21 -37.02
N CYS A 338 6.95 15.17 -37.09
CA CYS A 338 7.67 14.60 -38.26
C CYS A 338 7.78 13.07 -38.19
N GLY A 339 7.32 12.42 -37.10
CA GLY A 339 7.49 10.98 -36.90
C GLY A 339 8.94 10.57 -36.62
N ASP A 340 9.81 11.53 -36.24
CA ASP A 340 11.21 11.29 -35.92
C ASP A 340 11.37 11.03 -34.41
N ALA A 341 11.47 9.76 -34.06
CA ALA A 341 11.69 9.35 -32.69
C ALA A 341 13.16 9.18 -32.32
N ASN A 342 14.12 9.64 -33.15
CA ASN A 342 15.54 9.49 -32.87
C ASN A 342 16.01 10.51 -31.82
N PHE A 343 17.04 10.11 -31.06
CA PHE A 343 17.66 11.00 -30.10
C PHE A 343 18.46 12.11 -30.79
N ASP A 344 18.16 13.37 -30.47
CA ASP A 344 18.95 14.53 -30.84
C ASP A 344 19.54 15.18 -29.58
N PRO A 345 20.90 15.21 -29.41
CA PRO A 345 21.54 15.78 -28.24
C PRO A 345 21.24 17.27 -28.00
N ASN A 346 20.83 18.00 -29.05
CA ASN A 346 20.56 19.44 -28.97
C ASN A 346 19.12 19.75 -28.58
N LYS A 347 18.21 18.76 -28.72
CA LYS A 347 16.76 18.94 -28.56
C LYS A 347 16.16 18.10 -27.41
N GLY A 348 16.88 17.09 -26.92
CA GLY A 348 16.40 16.17 -25.89
C GLY A 348 17.46 15.76 -24.88
N GLN A 349 17.01 15.14 -23.79
CA GLN A 349 17.90 14.57 -22.76
C GLN A 349 17.90 13.04 -22.84
N LYS A 350 19.03 12.42 -22.40
CA LYS A 350 19.12 10.96 -22.24
C LYS A 350 18.64 10.53 -20.85
N GLY A 351 18.13 9.32 -20.79
CA GLY A 351 17.72 8.67 -19.56
C GLY A 351 18.88 8.32 -18.60
N PRO A 352 18.55 7.94 -17.37
CA PRO A 352 17.17 7.79 -16.87
C PRO A 352 16.45 9.14 -16.69
N ILE A 353 15.17 9.19 -17.07
CA ILE A 353 14.32 10.39 -17.02
C ILE A 353 13.26 10.18 -15.93
N SER A 354 13.09 11.16 -15.06
CA SER A 354 12.00 11.15 -14.09
C SER A 354 10.67 11.46 -14.79
N VAL A 355 9.65 10.66 -14.49
CA VAL A 355 8.26 10.83 -15.00
C VAL A 355 7.24 10.96 -13.87
N MET A 356 7.71 10.94 -12.62
CA MET A 356 6.91 11.17 -11.43
C MET A 356 7.78 11.77 -10.34
N ALA A 357 7.32 12.84 -9.74
CA ALA A 357 7.99 13.48 -8.61
C ALA A 357 6.97 13.89 -7.54
N VAL A 358 7.47 14.04 -6.32
CA VAL A 358 6.69 14.51 -5.16
C VAL A 358 7.35 15.72 -4.55
N SER A 359 6.54 16.54 -3.87
CA SER A 359 7.02 17.68 -3.11
C SER A 359 6.19 17.88 -1.85
N THR A 360 6.85 18.36 -0.80
CA THR A 360 6.22 18.84 0.43
C THR A 360 6.56 20.31 0.61
N TYR A 361 5.55 21.16 0.67
CA TYR A 361 5.70 22.59 0.92
C TYR A 361 5.22 22.94 2.32
N THR A 362 6.05 23.63 3.11
CA THR A 362 5.70 24.07 4.45
C THR A 362 5.45 25.59 4.44
N ASN A 363 4.21 26.00 4.69
CA ASN A 363 3.87 27.42 4.73
C ASN A 363 4.30 28.04 6.06
N VAL A 364 5.32 28.89 6.04
CA VAL A 364 5.85 29.61 7.22
C VAL A 364 5.38 31.07 7.32
N GLU A 365 4.63 31.59 6.35
CA GLU A 365 4.19 32.99 6.29
C GLU A 365 3.32 33.40 7.50
N GLY A 366 2.69 32.46 8.21
CA GLY A 366 1.89 32.72 9.41
C GLY A 366 2.65 32.67 10.74
N LEU A 367 3.96 32.36 10.73
CA LEU A 367 4.76 32.20 11.96
C LEU A 367 5.60 33.45 12.31
N THR A 368 5.74 34.40 11.40
CA THR A 368 6.62 35.57 11.55
C THR A 368 5.98 36.76 12.30
N GLU A 369 4.69 36.75 12.61
CA GLU A 369 4.03 37.84 13.34
C GLU A 369 4.07 37.70 14.86
N GLY A 370 4.68 36.68 15.43
CA GLY A 370 4.72 36.41 16.88
C GLY A 370 6.06 36.54 17.58
N SER A 371 7.17 36.77 16.89
CA SER A 371 8.50 36.88 17.52
C SER A 371 9.17 38.23 17.24
N LYS A 372 8.65 39.29 17.84
CA LYS A 372 9.50 40.44 18.21
C LYS A 372 10.29 40.02 19.44
N GLU A 373 11.55 39.73 19.27
CA GLU A 373 12.51 39.62 20.39
C GLU A 373 12.46 40.90 21.23
N PRO A 374 12.36 40.84 22.57
CA PRO A 374 12.59 41.99 23.38
C PRO A 374 14.10 42.27 23.38
N LYS A 375 14.50 43.40 22.80
CA LYS A 375 15.82 44.02 23.00
C LYS A 375 16.17 44.04 24.48
N LYS A 376 17.23 43.33 24.86
CA LYS A 376 17.89 43.52 26.15
C LYS A 376 18.53 44.90 26.15
N GLU A 377 17.94 45.84 26.84
CA GLU A 377 18.66 46.97 27.42
C GLU A 377 19.16 46.56 28.80
N ALA A 378 20.47 46.59 28.93
CA ALA A 378 21.16 46.48 30.20
C ALA A 378 21.03 47.81 30.96
N THR A 379 20.52 47.80 32.18
CA THR A 379 20.93 48.78 33.16
C THR A 379 20.89 48.16 34.57
N THR A 380 21.91 48.46 35.27
CA THR A 380 22.42 48.00 36.55
C THR A 380 21.64 48.61 37.74
N GLU A 381 21.68 47.89 38.85
CA GLU A 381 21.72 48.27 40.25
C GLU A 381 20.45 48.43 41.11
N ALA A 382 20.48 47.62 42.12
CA ALA A 382 20.42 47.80 43.57
C ALA A 382 19.06 48.03 44.26
N GLY A 383 18.83 47.24 45.28
CA GLY A 383 18.17 47.69 46.49
C GLY A 383 16.99 46.86 47.00
N SER A 384 17.30 45.93 47.84
CA SER A 384 16.72 45.52 49.14
C SER A 384 15.20 45.54 49.42
N GLU A 385 14.84 44.44 50.06
CA GLU A 385 13.93 44.31 51.25
C GLU A 385 12.40 44.19 51.05
N SER A 386 11.99 42.99 51.34
CA SER A 386 11.05 42.63 52.43
C SER A 386 9.53 42.82 52.27
N ALA A 387 8.89 41.72 52.47
CA ALA A 387 7.69 41.47 53.28
C ALA A 387 6.42 40.95 52.58
N LYS A 388 6.19 39.67 52.85
CA LYS A 388 4.96 38.96 53.32
C LYS A 388 3.58 39.29 52.74
N LYS A 389 3.01 38.10 52.30
CA LYS A 389 1.60 37.66 52.51
C LYS A 389 0.47 38.43 51.80
N ASP A 390 -0.26 37.83 50.91
CA ASP A 390 -1.51 37.14 51.23
C ASP A 390 -2.04 36.31 50.06
N GLN A 391 -2.67 35.19 50.43
CA GLN A 391 -3.35 34.25 49.56
C GLN A 391 -4.67 34.84 49.06
N SER A 392 -4.96 34.81 47.80
CA SER A 392 -6.32 34.55 47.33
C SER A 392 -6.30 33.88 45.98
N ALA A 393 -6.99 32.76 45.91
CA ALA A 393 -7.21 31.92 44.76
C ALA A 393 -7.91 32.70 43.64
N THR A 394 -7.28 32.75 42.50
CA THR A 394 -8.00 33.01 41.25
C THR A 394 -7.50 31.98 40.25
N GLU A 395 -8.38 31.05 39.93
CA GLU A 395 -8.22 30.08 38.85
C GLU A 395 -7.94 30.83 37.56
N ARG A 396 -6.67 30.88 37.17
CA ARG A 396 -6.29 31.25 35.82
C ARG A 396 -6.36 29.97 34.99
N LYS A 397 -7.40 29.84 34.16
CA LYS A 397 -7.41 29.00 33.00
C LYS A 397 -6.09 29.19 32.24
N SER A 398 -5.20 28.25 32.34
CA SER A 398 -4.11 28.11 31.40
C SER A 398 -4.70 27.73 30.04
N GLU A 399 -4.95 28.72 29.20
CA GLU A 399 -5.04 28.48 27.76
C GLU A 399 -3.69 27.89 27.34
N GLU A 400 -3.67 26.59 27.12
CA GLU A 400 -2.59 25.93 26.40
C GLU A 400 -2.46 26.61 25.04
N ALA A 401 -1.43 27.42 24.89
CA ALA A 401 -0.97 27.86 23.58
C ALA A 401 -0.57 26.63 22.80
N LYS A 402 -1.54 26.04 22.05
CA LYS A 402 -1.25 25.04 21.03
C LYS A 402 -0.29 25.69 20.05
N THR A 403 0.97 25.28 20.09
CA THR A 403 1.98 25.66 19.12
C THR A 403 1.40 25.22 17.75
N LYS A 404 0.92 26.17 16.95
CA LYS A 404 0.35 25.87 15.62
C LYS A 404 1.48 25.33 14.77
N VAL A 405 1.46 24.02 14.52
CA VAL A 405 2.34 23.39 13.54
C VAL A 405 2.02 24.02 12.18
N PRO A 406 3.02 24.52 11.43
CA PRO A 406 2.77 25.15 10.15
C PRO A 406 2.09 24.16 9.19
N PRO A 407 1.09 24.63 8.42
CA PRO A 407 0.40 23.77 7.47
C PRO A 407 1.37 23.26 6.40
N LYS A 408 1.33 21.95 6.17
CA LYS A 408 2.13 21.27 5.13
C LYS A 408 1.25 20.88 3.96
N ALA A 409 1.55 21.43 2.79
CA ALA A 409 0.99 20.95 1.54
C ALA A 409 1.83 19.79 0.99
N ARG A 410 1.17 18.82 0.38
CA ARG A 410 1.82 17.71 -0.35
C ARG A 410 1.39 17.75 -1.80
N LEU A 411 2.34 17.63 -2.71
CA LEU A 411 2.09 17.67 -4.14
C LEU A 411 2.70 16.43 -4.80
N VAL A 412 1.99 15.88 -5.77
CA VAL A 412 2.51 14.80 -6.63
C VAL A 412 2.21 15.14 -8.07
N VAL A 413 3.22 15.03 -8.92
CA VAL A 413 3.11 15.29 -10.35
C VAL A 413 3.50 14.04 -11.13
N PHE A 414 2.60 13.61 -12.01
CA PHE A 414 2.84 12.55 -12.99
C PHE A 414 3.00 13.15 -14.38
N GLY A 415 3.99 12.73 -15.12
CA GLY A 415 4.24 13.16 -16.49
C GLY A 415 3.30 12.54 -17.52
N SER A 416 2.36 11.67 -17.13
CA SER A 416 1.38 11.04 -18.02
C SER A 416 -0.02 11.18 -17.47
N ALA A 417 -0.92 11.77 -18.25
CA ALA A 417 -2.33 11.85 -17.90
C ALA A 417 -3.02 10.47 -18.00
N GLN A 418 -2.69 9.72 -19.02
CA GLN A 418 -3.29 8.42 -19.32
C GLN A 418 -2.87 7.30 -18.34
N PHE A 419 -1.79 7.48 -17.58
CA PHE A 419 -1.30 6.53 -16.60
C PHE A 419 -2.40 6.01 -15.66
N ALA A 420 -3.27 6.91 -15.16
CA ALA A 420 -4.40 6.59 -14.29
C ALA A 420 -5.76 6.65 -15.01
N GLY A 421 -5.77 6.82 -16.34
CA GLY A 421 -6.97 6.76 -17.17
C GLY A 421 -7.57 5.35 -17.22
N ASN A 422 -8.85 5.24 -17.54
CA ASN A 422 -9.62 3.99 -17.53
C ASN A 422 -8.92 2.86 -18.30
N LYS A 423 -8.31 3.17 -19.45
CA LYS A 423 -7.63 2.21 -20.31
C LYS A 423 -6.43 1.55 -19.62
N PHE A 424 -5.69 2.29 -18.81
CA PHE A 424 -4.41 1.85 -18.27
C PHE A 424 -4.43 1.66 -16.75
N PHE A 425 -5.46 2.09 -16.06
CA PHE A 425 -5.55 2.01 -14.60
C PHE A 425 -5.32 0.59 -14.05
N ARG A 426 -5.90 -0.41 -14.72
CA ARG A 426 -5.79 -1.82 -14.30
C ARG A 426 -4.55 -2.54 -14.86
N LEU A 427 -3.70 -1.81 -15.57
CA LEU A 427 -2.50 -2.39 -16.18
C LEU A 427 -1.38 -2.45 -15.15
N GLN A 428 -0.99 -3.68 -14.80
CA GLN A 428 0.10 -3.97 -13.83
C GLN A 428 -0.01 -3.13 -12.54
N GLY A 429 1.00 -2.29 -12.24
CA GLY A 429 1.09 -1.48 -11.03
C GLY A 429 0.42 -0.11 -11.08
N ASN A 430 -0.20 0.30 -12.19
CA ASN A 430 -0.69 1.67 -12.34
C ASN A 430 -1.70 2.08 -11.28
N GLY A 431 -2.75 1.27 -11.09
CA GLY A 431 -3.78 1.54 -10.10
C GLY A 431 -3.23 1.60 -8.68
N ASP A 432 -2.30 0.68 -8.34
CA ASP A 432 -1.70 0.67 -7.00
C ASP A 432 -0.83 1.90 -6.76
N LEU A 433 0.00 2.29 -7.75
CA LEU A 433 0.84 3.48 -7.64
C LEU A 433 -0.03 4.75 -7.48
N PHE A 434 -1.14 4.83 -8.22
CA PHE A 434 -2.10 5.91 -8.10
C PHE A 434 -2.76 5.93 -6.71
N MET A 435 -3.26 4.79 -6.23
CA MET A 435 -3.92 4.71 -4.92
C MET A 435 -2.96 4.91 -3.75
N ASN A 436 -1.71 4.42 -3.85
CA ASN A 436 -0.64 4.74 -2.88
C ASN A 436 -0.39 6.25 -2.82
N THR A 437 -0.42 6.92 -3.98
CA THR A 437 -0.27 8.38 -4.05
C THR A 437 -1.43 9.10 -3.36
N VAL A 438 -2.67 8.68 -3.62
CA VAL A 438 -3.86 9.24 -2.95
C VAL A 438 -3.77 9.06 -1.43
N SER A 439 -3.39 7.86 -0.96
CA SER A 439 -3.23 7.56 0.47
C SER A 439 -2.14 8.41 1.13
N TRP A 440 -1.01 8.60 0.45
CA TRP A 440 0.07 9.47 0.94
C TRP A 440 -0.36 10.95 1.00
N LEU A 441 -1.04 11.43 -0.02
CA LEU A 441 -1.60 12.78 -0.04
C LEU A 441 -2.62 12.97 1.09
N ALA A 442 -3.45 11.97 1.35
CA ALA A 442 -4.41 11.98 2.43
C ALA A 442 -3.78 11.85 3.83
N GLU A 443 -2.45 11.73 3.94
CA GLU A 443 -1.74 11.47 5.22
C GLU A 443 -2.17 10.17 5.91
N GLU A 444 -2.50 9.16 5.10
CA GLU A 444 -2.96 7.85 5.54
C GLU A 444 -1.95 6.78 5.11
N GLU A 445 -0.70 6.96 5.45
CA GLU A 445 0.41 6.10 5.01
C GLU A 445 0.27 4.63 5.49
N SER A 446 -0.51 4.40 6.55
CA SER A 446 -0.87 3.06 7.03
C SER A 446 -1.88 2.33 6.14
N LEU A 447 -2.53 3.03 5.19
CA LEU A 447 -3.62 2.53 4.36
C LEU A 447 -3.21 2.32 2.90
N ILE A 448 -1.93 2.12 2.63
CA ILE A 448 -1.44 1.83 1.28
C ILE A 448 -2.18 0.62 0.71
N ALA A 449 -2.69 0.78 -0.51
CA ALA A 449 -3.64 -0.11 -1.19
C ALA A 449 -3.36 -1.61 -1.03
N ILE A 450 -4.40 -2.36 -0.64
CA ILE A 450 -4.37 -3.82 -0.56
C ILE A 450 -4.65 -4.36 -1.98
N ARG A 451 -3.73 -5.14 -2.49
CA ARG A 451 -3.99 -5.91 -3.70
C ARG A 451 -4.71 -7.20 -3.38
N PRO A 452 -5.76 -7.56 -4.13
CA PRO A 452 -6.25 -8.92 -4.12
C PRO A 452 -5.11 -9.86 -4.48
N LYS A 453 -4.88 -10.87 -3.66
CA LYS A 453 -3.93 -11.93 -4.00
C LYS A 453 -4.42 -12.62 -5.26
N SER A 454 -3.68 -12.47 -6.36
CA SER A 454 -4.07 -13.09 -7.64
C SER A 454 -4.13 -14.62 -7.46
N GLU A 455 -5.33 -15.20 -7.63
CA GLU A 455 -5.50 -16.65 -7.65
C GLU A 455 -4.97 -17.30 -8.94
N ARG A 456 -4.36 -16.53 -9.83
CA ARG A 456 -3.78 -17.06 -11.05
C ARG A 456 -2.62 -17.98 -10.67
N ALA A 457 -2.87 -19.29 -10.75
CA ALA A 457 -1.83 -20.28 -10.74
C ALA A 457 -0.85 -19.93 -11.88
N GLN A 458 0.30 -19.37 -11.54
CA GLN A 458 1.36 -19.22 -12.52
C GLN A 458 1.85 -20.66 -12.81
N PRO A 459 1.82 -21.12 -14.07
CA PRO A 459 2.37 -22.41 -14.39
C PRO A 459 3.86 -22.40 -14.00
N ILE A 460 4.25 -23.41 -13.25
CA ILE A 460 5.67 -23.59 -12.88
C ILE A 460 6.40 -23.93 -14.16
N VAL A 461 7.06 -22.95 -14.76
CA VAL A 461 7.91 -23.17 -15.94
C VAL A 461 9.27 -23.65 -15.42
N LEU A 462 9.43 -24.97 -15.36
CA LEU A 462 10.69 -25.60 -15.02
C LEU A 462 11.65 -25.48 -16.21
N THR A 463 12.87 -25.04 -15.94
CA THR A 463 13.94 -25.17 -16.93
C THR A 463 14.25 -26.64 -17.19
N ALA A 464 14.78 -27.01 -18.34
CA ALA A 464 15.11 -28.40 -18.68
C ALA A 464 15.99 -29.08 -17.60
N ARG A 465 16.93 -28.33 -16.98
CA ARG A 465 17.77 -28.84 -15.87
C ARG A 465 16.96 -29.10 -14.61
N GLN A 466 16.03 -28.24 -14.26
CA GLN A 466 15.15 -28.41 -13.09
C GLN A 466 14.19 -29.58 -13.28
N SER A 467 13.62 -29.76 -14.48
CA SER A 467 12.77 -30.91 -14.82
C SER A 467 13.51 -32.23 -14.65
N TRP A 468 14.76 -32.33 -15.12
CA TRP A 468 15.59 -33.51 -14.93
C TRP A 468 15.94 -33.75 -13.46
N ALA A 469 16.26 -32.71 -12.69
CA ALA A 469 16.54 -32.84 -11.25
C ALA A 469 15.31 -33.33 -10.48
N PHE A 470 14.12 -32.80 -10.80
CA PHE A 470 12.84 -33.21 -10.19
C PHE A 470 12.50 -34.68 -10.44
N LEU A 471 12.93 -35.24 -11.57
CA LEU A 471 12.73 -36.64 -11.91
C LEU A 471 13.84 -37.54 -11.32
N LEU A 472 15.07 -37.09 -11.36
CA LEU A 472 16.25 -37.91 -11.01
C LEU A 472 16.37 -38.09 -9.47
N ILE A 473 16.03 -37.06 -8.69
CA ILE A 473 16.15 -37.11 -7.22
C ILE A 473 15.21 -38.16 -6.60
N PRO A 474 13.86 -38.09 -6.81
CA PRO A 474 12.96 -39.06 -6.17
C PRO A 474 13.00 -40.44 -6.79
N VAL A 475 13.23 -40.56 -8.13
CA VAL A 475 13.13 -41.83 -8.84
C VAL A 475 14.43 -42.62 -8.80
N VAL A 476 15.58 -41.98 -8.75
CA VAL A 476 16.89 -42.64 -8.80
C VAL A 476 17.67 -42.50 -7.52
N LEU A 477 17.91 -41.28 -7.05
CA LEU A 477 18.79 -41.04 -5.91
C LEU A 477 18.19 -41.51 -4.57
N MET A 478 16.89 -41.33 -4.36
CA MET A 478 16.23 -41.77 -3.14
C MET A 478 16.21 -43.31 -2.97
N PRO A 479 15.77 -44.10 -3.98
CA PRO A 479 15.88 -45.54 -3.89
C PRO A 479 17.31 -46.04 -3.77
N LEU A 480 18.25 -45.44 -4.51
CA LEU A 480 19.69 -45.82 -4.42
C LEU A 480 20.24 -45.59 -2.98
N ALA A 481 19.91 -44.48 -2.35
CA ALA A 481 20.29 -44.20 -0.98
C ALA A 481 19.77 -45.30 0.00
N TRP A 482 18.51 -45.73 -0.19
CA TRP A 482 17.94 -46.84 0.60
C TRP A 482 18.62 -48.16 0.35
N PHE A 483 18.99 -48.47 -0.88
CA PHE A 483 19.77 -49.68 -1.22
C PHE A 483 21.17 -49.66 -0.56
N VAL A 484 21.83 -48.51 -0.58
CA VAL A 484 23.13 -48.34 0.09
C VAL A 484 23.03 -48.55 1.60
N VAL A 485 22.04 -47.90 2.24
CA VAL A 485 21.79 -48.07 3.69
C VAL A 485 21.43 -49.51 4.00
N GLY A 486 20.57 -50.15 3.21
CA GLY A 486 20.23 -51.59 3.34
C GLY A 486 21.45 -52.47 3.21
N GLY A 487 22.33 -52.22 2.24
CA GLY A 487 23.60 -52.91 2.05
C GLY A 487 24.53 -52.76 3.26
N ILE A 488 24.71 -51.55 3.79
CA ILE A 488 25.54 -51.31 4.96
C ILE A 488 25.01 -52.09 6.18
N VAL A 489 23.69 -52.05 6.41
CA VAL A 489 23.05 -52.79 7.49
C VAL A 489 23.22 -54.32 7.33
N TYR A 490 23.03 -54.82 6.10
CA TYR A 490 23.20 -56.23 5.80
C TYR A 490 24.63 -56.71 6.05
N PHE A 491 25.64 -56.00 5.55
CA PHE A 491 27.05 -56.35 5.75
C PHE A 491 27.50 -56.19 7.20
N SER A 492 27.01 -55.17 7.93
CA SER A 492 27.31 -55.02 9.37
C SER A 492 26.73 -56.16 10.20
N ARG A 493 25.49 -56.60 9.93
CA ARG A 493 24.90 -57.78 10.59
C ARG A 493 25.61 -59.07 10.28
N LYS A 494 26.06 -59.28 9.05
CA LYS A 494 26.82 -60.47 8.65
C LYS A 494 28.17 -60.57 9.36
N ARG A 495 28.83 -59.44 9.63
CA ARG A 495 30.09 -59.39 10.42
C ARG A 495 29.88 -59.73 11.88
N ILE A 496 28.76 -59.37 12.48
CA ILE A 496 28.42 -59.66 13.89
C ILE A 496 28.06 -61.16 14.08
N ILE A 497 27.53 -61.82 13.06
CA ILE A 497 27.16 -63.24 13.12
C ILE A 497 28.38 -64.14 12.83
N ALA A 498 29.42 -63.62 12.16
CA ALA A 498 30.62 -64.37 11.80
C ALA A 498 31.79 -64.20 12.84
N ALA A 499 31.61 -63.36 13.84
CA ALA A 499 32.47 -63.21 15.01
C ALA A 499 31.82 -63.81 16.29
#